data_bfe86df008339444b6d861b502f376f6
#
_entry.id   bfe86df008339444b6d861b502f376f6
#
_cell.length_a   1.000
_cell.length_b   1.000
_cell.length_c   1.000
_cell.angle_alpha   90.00
_cell.angle_beta   90.00
_cell.angle_gamma   90.00
#
_symmetry.space_group_name_H-M   'P 1'
#
loop_
_entity.id
_entity.type
_entity.pdbx_description
1 polymer ?
#
loop_
_entity_poly.entity_id
_entity_poly.type
_entity_poly.pdbx_seq_one_letter_code
_entity_poly.pdbx_strand_id
1 'polypeptide(L)'
;MELTRENLKNILREIIQEDLPVGHTPLADKWVGGKIIFSPSDPGLSIKEIPIDTFFHKITMVRDRLRVLEQHINANKSLNEKDKIQLQQYITKIYGSLTTFNVLFKDKGDQFVGERSGK
;
A
#
# COMPACT_ATOMS: atom_id res chain seq x y z
N MET A 1 16.48 -22.19 21.02
CA MET A 1 16.75 -21.11 20.08
C MET A 1 17.58 -20.03 20.74
N GLU A 2 18.70 -19.71 20.15
CA GLU A 2 19.59 -18.72 20.70
C GLU A 2 19.12 -17.31 20.29
N LEU A 3 18.96 -16.43 21.29
CA LEU A 3 18.55 -15.06 21.03
C LEU A 3 19.77 -14.20 20.79
N THR A 4 20.17 -14.12 19.54
CA THR A 4 21.22 -13.19 19.14
C THR A 4 20.58 -11.83 18.84
N ARG A 5 21.42 -10.80 18.79
CA ARG A 5 20.94 -9.47 18.40
C ARG A 5 20.31 -9.51 17.01
N GLU A 6 20.91 -10.27 16.11
CA GLU A 6 20.41 -10.38 14.75
C GLU A 6 19.04 -11.05 14.70
N ASN A 7 18.89 -12.16 15.46
CA ASN A 7 17.61 -12.86 15.52
C ASN A 7 16.52 -11.97 16.11
N LEU A 8 16.86 -11.23 17.15
CA LEU A 8 15.90 -10.32 17.77
C LEU A 8 15.45 -9.23 16.82
N LYS A 9 16.38 -8.66 16.05
CA LYS A 9 16.03 -7.66 15.04
C LYS A 9 15.08 -8.22 14.00
N ASN A 10 15.33 -9.44 13.56
CA ASN A 10 14.49 -10.07 12.54
C ASN A 10 13.08 -10.31 13.06
N ILE A 11 12.97 -10.78 14.29
CA ILE A 11 11.67 -11.01 14.92
C ILE A 11 10.90 -9.70 15.06
N LEU A 12 11.57 -8.64 15.49
CA LEU A 12 10.93 -7.33 15.62
C LEU A 12 10.45 -6.79 14.28
N ARG A 13 11.24 -6.98 13.22
CA ARG A 13 10.82 -6.56 11.89
C ARG A 13 9.57 -7.29 11.45
N GLU A 14 9.53 -8.60 11.67
CA GLU A 14 8.36 -9.39 11.30
C GLU A 14 7.11 -8.92 12.02
N ILE A 15 7.24 -8.68 13.33
CA ILE A 15 6.12 -8.21 14.13
C ILE A 15 5.63 -6.86 13.63
N ILE A 16 6.54 -5.95 13.39
CA ILE A 16 6.18 -4.60 12.92
C ILE A 16 5.48 -4.68 11.57
N GLN A 17 5.96 -5.53 10.67
CA GLN A 17 5.38 -5.63 9.34
C GLN A 17 4.01 -6.30 9.32
N GLU A 18 3.78 -7.25 10.22
CA GLU A 18 2.57 -8.05 10.20
C GLU A 18 1.47 -7.56 11.12
N ASP A 19 1.83 -7.16 12.33
CA ASP A 19 0.85 -6.96 13.38
C ASP A 19 0.62 -5.51 13.77
N LEU A 20 1.61 -4.65 13.59
CA LEU A 20 1.48 -3.28 14.03
C LEU A 20 1.16 -2.36 12.86
N PRO A 21 0.16 -1.49 13.04
CA PRO A 21 -0.11 -0.46 12.05
C PRO A 21 0.95 0.64 12.14
N VAL A 22 2.18 0.25 12.41
CA VAL A 22 3.25 1.22 12.48
C VAL A 22 3.58 1.63 11.09
N GLY A 23 2.93 2.67 10.69
CA GLY A 23 3.17 3.18 9.37
C GLY A 23 4.56 3.76 9.33
N HIS A 24 5.35 3.19 8.49
CA HIS A 24 6.53 3.90 8.05
C HIS A 24 6.10 4.99 7.09
N THR A 25 4.84 4.97 6.72
CA THR A 25 4.27 5.89 5.75
C THR A 25 3.25 6.76 6.47
N PRO A 26 3.52 8.05 6.64
CA PRO A 26 2.61 8.91 7.38
C PRO A 26 1.39 9.31 6.56
N LEU A 27 0.28 9.37 7.25
CA LEU A 27 -0.98 9.91 6.75
C LEU A 27 -0.90 11.45 6.81
N ALA A 28 -1.46 12.12 5.81
CA ALA A 28 -1.50 13.58 5.84
C ALA A 28 -2.23 14.06 7.10
N ASP A 29 -1.69 15.09 7.71
CA ASP A 29 -2.17 15.58 9.02
C ASP A 29 -3.65 15.89 9.04
N LYS A 30 -4.17 16.43 7.94
CA LYS A 30 -5.58 16.83 7.88
C LYS A 30 -6.54 15.65 7.94
N TRP A 31 -6.07 14.43 7.73
CA TRP A 31 -6.92 13.26 7.76
C TRP A 31 -6.83 12.45 9.05
N VAL A 32 -5.86 12.77 9.89
CA VAL A 32 -5.65 12.03 11.14
C VAL A 32 -6.90 12.13 12.02
N GLY A 33 -7.40 10.98 12.46
CA GLY A 33 -8.61 10.94 13.28
C GLY A 33 -9.90 11.11 12.51
N GLY A 34 -9.82 11.24 11.18
CA GLY A 34 -11.00 11.37 10.34
C GLY A 34 -11.65 10.05 10.03
N LYS A 35 -12.71 10.10 9.24
CA LYS A 35 -13.44 8.88 8.86
C LYS A 35 -13.98 8.99 7.45
N ILE A 36 -14.16 7.83 6.84
CA ILE A 36 -14.78 7.69 5.54
C ILE A 36 -16.20 7.22 5.76
N ILE A 37 -17.15 7.87 5.13
CA ILE A 37 -18.55 7.54 5.28
C ILE A 37 -19.09 7.01 3.96
N PHE A 38 -19.61 5.78 4.00
CA PHE A 38 -20.35 5.23 2.87
C PHE A 38 -21.82 5.50 3.13
N SER A 39 -22.39 6.34 2.30
CA SER A 39 -23.77 6.75 2.45
C SER A 39 -24.59 6.21 1.27
N PRO A 40 -25.57 5.32 1.54
CA PRO A 40 -26.39 4.81 0.44
C PRO A 40 -27.25 5.93 -0.14
N SER A 41 -27.68 5.75 -1.39
CA SER A 41 -28.54 6.73 -2.03
C SER A 41 -29.91 6.81 -1.36
N ASP A 42 -30.38 5.71 -0.79
CA ASP A 42 -31.65 5.67 -0.04
C ASP A 42 -31.40 6.13 1.40
N PRO A 43 -31.93 7.31 1.80
CA PRO A 43 -31.68 7.82 3.15
C PRO A 43 -32.24 6.96 4.28
N GLY A 44 -33.12 5.99 3.97
CA GLY A 44 -33.63 5.07 4.96
C GLY A 44 -32.68 3.96 5.35
N LEU A 45 -31.58 3.81 4.61
CA LEU A 45 -30.59 2.76 4.88
C LEU A 45 -29.45 3.28 5.72
N SER A 46 -28.78 2.37 6.42
CA SER A 46 -27.70 2.72 7.34
C SER A 46 -26.43 3.13 6.61
N ILE A 47 -25.73 4.09 7.15
CA ILE A 47 -24.41 4.45 6.67
C ILE A 47 -23.36 3.50 7.25
N LYS A 48 -22.21 3.43 6.60
CA LYS A 48 -21.06 2.68 7.09
C LYS A 48 -19.89 3.65 7.25
N GLU A 49 -19.27 3.62 8.42
CA GLU A 49 -18.11 4.48 8.69
C GLU A 49 -16.86 3.63 8.86
N ILE A 50 -15.76 4.12 8.31
CA ILE A 50 -14.45 3.49 8.45
C ILE A 50 -13.46 4.57 8.86
N PRO A 51 -12.70 4.37 9.96
CA PRO A 51 -11.66 5.33 10.30
C PRO A 51 -10.66 5.46 9.16
N ILE A 52 -10.27 6.69 8.84
CA ILE A 52 -9.31 6.91 7.75
C ILE A 52 -7.99 6.23 8.06
N ASP A 53 -7.55 6.25 9.31
CA ASP A 53 -6.30 5.61 9.69
C ASP A 53 -6.28 4.12 9.34
N THR A 54 -7.39 3.43 9.61
CA THR A 54 -7.53 2.01 9.28
C THR A 54 -7.52 1.81 7.77
N PHE A 55 -8.26 2.62 7.06
CA PHE A 55 -8.32 2.53 5.60
C PHE A 55 -6.96 2.79 4.97
N PHE A 56 -6.29 3.85 5.44
CA PHE A 56 -4.97 4.21 4.93
C PHE A 56 -3.96 3.09 5.15
N HIS A 57 -4.00 2.46 6.32
CA HIS A 57 -3.11 1.34 6.59
C HIS A 57 -3.27 0.23 5.54
N LYS A 58 -4.51 -0.07 5.17
CA LYS A 58 -4.75 -1.10 4.15
C LYS A 58 -4.25 -0.65 2.77
N ILE A 59 -4.38 0.62 2.47
CA ILE A 59 -3.87 1.17 1.22
C ILE A 59 -2.35 1.03 1.15
N THR A 60 -1.64 1.36 2.24
CA THR A 60 -0.19 1.24 2.25
C THR A 60 0.24 -0.22 2.20
N MET A 61 -0.53 -1.14 2.79
CA MET A 61 -0.23 -2.56 2.69
C MET A 61 -0.32 -3.05 1.25
N VAL A 62 -1.34 -2.62 0.51
CA VAL A 62 -1.47 -2.98 -0.91
C VAL A 62 -0.27 -2.47 -1.68
N ARG A 63 0.11 -1.21 -1.46
CA ARG A 63 1.27 -0.62 -2.13
C ARG A 63 2.53 -1.44 -1.86
N ASP A 64 2.77 -1.76 -0.60
CA ASP A 64 4.00 -2.44 -0.22
C ASP A 64 4.05 -3.86 -0.76
N ARG A 65 2.91 -4.55 -0.78
CA ARG A 65 2.83 -5.89 -1.33
C ARG A 65 3.05 -5.89 -2.84
N LEU A 66 2.56 -4.88 -3.53
CA LEU A 66 2.82 -4.74 -4.96
C LEU A 66 4.30 -4.49 -5.22
N ARG A 67 4.96 -3.70 -4.37
CA ARG A 67 6.40 -3.47 -4.49
C ARG A 67 7.19 -4.76 -4.30
N VAL A 68 6.78 -5.59 -3.35
CA VAL A 68 7.42 -6.89 -3.14
C VAL A 68 7.20 -7.78 -4.36
N LEU A 69 6.00 -7.77 -4.90
CA LEU A 69 5.69 -8.53 -6.11
C LEU A 69 6.59 -8.11 -7.28
N GLU A 70 6.78 -6.80 -7.45
CA GLU A 70 7.70 -6.29 -8.48
C GLU A 70 9.11 -6.84 -8.31
N GLN A 71 9.59 -6.85 -7.07
CA GLN A 71 10.92 -7.36 -6.78
C GLN A 71 11.03 -8.84 -7.15
N HIS A 72 10.00 -9.62 -6.83
CA HIS A 72 9.98 -11.05 -7.15
C HIS A 72 9.97 -11.28 -8.66
N ILE A 73 9.21 -10.49 -9.40
CA ILE A 73 9.16 -10.60 -10.85
C ILE A 73 10.52 -10.29 -11.44
N ASN A 74 11.13 -9.19 -10.99
CA ASN A 74 12.41 -8.75 -11.54
C ASN A 74 13.55 -9.71 -11.21
N ALA A 75 13.47 -10.40 -10.08
CA ALA A 75 14.49 -11.34 -9.65
C ALA A 75 14.24 -12.75 -10.18
N ASN A 76 13.12 -13.02 -10.82
CA ASN A 76 12.76 -14.36 -11.27
C ASN A 76 13.55 -14.75 -12.50
N LYS A 77 14.38 -15.78 -12.36
CA LYS A 77 15.25 -16.21 -13.45
C LYS A 77 14.55 -17.07 -14.48
N SER A 78 13.34 -17.55 -14.17
CA SER A 78 12.55 -18.35 -15.10
C SER A 78 11.79 -17.51 -16.11
N LEU A 79 11.62 -16.20 -15.82
CA LEU A 79 10.93 -15.30 -16.73
C LEU A 79 11.93 -14.63 -17.67
N ASN A 80 11.57 -14.58 -18.95
CA ASN A 80 12.38 -13.80 -19.90
C ASN A 80 12.05 -12.33 -19.79
N GLU A 81 12.83 -11.49 -20.46
CA GLU A 81 12.65 -10.04 -20.37
C GLU A 81 11.29 -9.59 -20.88
N LYS A 82 10.79 -10.22 -21.93
CA LYS A 82 9.48 -9.86 -22.48
C LYS A 82 8.38 -10.09 -21.46
N ASP A 83 8.42 -11.21 -20.75
CA ASP A 83 7.42 -11.53 -19.74
C ASP A 83 7.50 -10.59 -18.57
N LYS A 84 8.73 -10.24 -18.15
CA LYS A 84 8.91 -9.29 -17.05
C LYS A 84 8.33 -7.93 -17.39
N ILE A 85 8.57 -7.45 -18.60
CA ILE A 85 8.04 -6.16 -19.04
C ILE A 85 6.52 -6.19 -19.04
N GLN A 86 5.94 -7.27 -19.54
CA GLN A 86 4.49 -7.39 -19.59
C GLN A 86 3.87 -7.36 -18.19
N LEU A 87 4.46 -8.10 -17.25
CA LEU A 87 3.98 -8.11 -15.87
C LEU A 87 4.16 -6.75 -15.21
N GLN A 88 5.27 -6.08 -15.48
CA GLN A 88 5.50 -4.74 -14.95
C GLN A 88 4.46 -3.75 -15.45
N GLN A 89 4.03 -3.88 -16.68
CA GLN A 89 2.99 -3.02 -17.23
C GLN A 89 1.68 -3.18 -16.47
N TYR A 90 1.33 -4.40 -16.08
CA TYR A 90 0.15 -4.64 -15.28
C TYR A 90 0.25 -3.98 -13.91
N ILE A 91 1.41 -4.10 -13.28
CA ILE A 91 1.63 -3.49 -11.97
C ILE A 91 1.53 -1.97 -12.06
N THR A 92 2.12 -1.40 -13.11
CA THR A 92 2.03 0.04 -13.33
C THR A 92 0.59 0.50 -13.49
N LYS A 93 -0.22 -0.28 -14.20
CA LYS A 93 -1.64 0.01 -14.34
C LYS A 93 -2.39 -0.08 -13.01
N ILE A 94 -2.02 -1.05 -12.19
CA ILE A 94 -2.62 -1.16 -10.86
C ILE A 94 -2.29 0.08 -10.03
N TYR A 95 -1.03 0.50 -10.02
CA TYR A 95 -0.64 1.73 -9.34
C TYR A 95 -1.45 2.93 -9.86
N GLY A 96 -1.62 2.99 -11.18
CA GLY A 96 -2.40 4.06 -11.79
C GLY A 96 -3.84 4.10 -11.30
N SER A 97 -4.41 2.92 -11.06
CA SER A 97 -5.77 2.82 -10.55
C SER A 97 -5.89 3.30 -9.10
N LEU A 98 -4.77 3.33 -8.39
CA LEU A 98 -4.77 3.68 -6.97
C LEU A 98 -4.37 5.13 -6.71
N THR A 99 -4.07 5.90 -7.75
CA THR A 99 -3.62 7.28 -7.58
C THR A 99 -4.67 8.18 -6.93
N THR A 100 -5.94 7.78 -6.99
CA THR A 100 -7.01 8.49 -6.31
C THR A 100 -6.71 8.63 -4.81
N PHE A 101 -6.04 7.65 -4.25
CA PHE A 101 -5.75 7.62 -2.82
C PHE A 101 -4.48 8.39 -2.44
N ASN A 102 -3.82 9.00 -3.43
CA ASN A 102 -2.61 9.77 -3.15
C ASN A 102 -2.87 10.96 -2.23
N VAL A 103 -4.11 11.42 -2.20
CA VAL A 103 -4.51 12.52 -1.31
C VAL A 103 -4.30 12.19 0.17
N LEU A 104 -4.19 10.91 0.50
CA LEU A 104 -4.03 10.48 1.89
C LEU A 104 -2.60 10.58 2.39
N PHE A 105 -1.62 10.56 1.49
CA PHE A 105 -0.21 10.53 1.87
C PHE A 105 0.28 11.90 2.28
N LYS A 106 1.05 11.94 3.37
CA LYS A 106 1.69 13.16 3.78
C LYS A 106 2.80 13.56 2.83
N ASP A 107 3.60 12.59 2.40
CA ASP A 107 4.78 12.83 1.57
C ASP A 107 4.54 12.38 0.14
N LYS A 108 4.89 13.22 -0.80
CA LYS A 108 4.69 12.94 -2.21
C LYS A 108 5.49 11.71 -2.65
N GLY A 109 6.65 11.49 -2.07
CA GLY A 109 7.48 10.34 -2.43
C GLY A 109 6.88 9.01 -2.09
N ASP A 110 5.86 8.97 -1.21
CA ASP A 110 5.20 7.74 -0.80
C ASP A 110 4.01 7.39 -1.69
N GLN A 111 3.58 8.29 -2.54
CA GLN A 111 2.37 8.15 -3.35
C GLN A 111 2.53 7.09 -4.44
N PHE A 112 1.39 6.61 -4.92
CA PHE A 112 1.36 5.73 -6.07
C PHE A 112 1.77 6.50 -7.33
N VAL A 113 2.59 5.87 -8.15
CA VAL A 113 3.00 6.43 -9.43
C VAL A 113 2.61 5.45 -10.51
N GLY A 114 1.68 5.85 -11.34
CA GLY A 114 1.24 5.04 -12.46
C GLY A 114 1.96 5.42 -13.73
N GLU A 115 1.31 5.11 -14.84
CA GLU A 115 1.85 5.42 -16.15
C GLU A 115 1.88 6.92 -16.36
N ARG A 116 2.98 7.43 -16.86
CA ARG A 116 3.14 8.87 -17.03
C ARG A 116 2.73 9.38 -18.40
N SER A 117 2.56 8.48 -19.32
CA SER A 117 2.20 8.88 -20.68
C SER A 117 0.80 9.44 -20.73
N GLY A 118 0.59 10.37 -21.59
CA GLY A 118 -0.74 10.84 -21.84
C GLY A 118 -1.30 11.81 -20.84
N LYS A 119 -0.55 12.38 -20.21
CA LYS A 119 -1.24 13.23 -19.41
C LYS A 119 -0.89 14.44 -19.31
#